data_8f5fc68b64d0b5f07dc9a55f78e3c7b5
#
_entry.id   8f5fc68b64d0b5f07dc9a55f78e3c7b5
#
_cell.length_a   1.000
_cell.length_b   1.000
_cell.length_c   1.000
_cell.angle_alpha   90.00
_cell.angle_beta   90.00
_cell.angle_gamma   90.00
#
_symmetry.space_group_name_H-M   'P 1'
#
loop_
_entity.id
_entity.type
_entity.pdbx_description
1 polymer ?
#
loop_
_entity_poly.entity_id
_entity_poly.type
_entity_poly.pdbx_seq_one_letter_code
_entity_poly.pdbx_strand_id
1 'polypeptide(L)'
;MKAIRIHEDGGPEVLRYEDAPDPVAKPGEVLVSLRAASLNHLDLWVRKGLPSAPKPRILGADGAGVRVDTGERVVINPGLEHGAVITVIGEHTDGTHAELVAVPEENVFPLDDALDFETAAAFPLVFETAYRMLVTKARLQAGEWVLIWGIGGGVATATFEIARALGARTLVTSGSDAKLERAREWGADLAVNHATGDVVAAAKEAGGIDVVVETVGEATWARSLAAVKPGGRVTVCGATSGPNPPAQLHRFWWKQLTVYGSTMGTREDFLGAYELVRSGKARVHVDSRFPLSETRAAHERMERAEQLGKIVLTIPG
;
A
#
# COMPACT_ATOMS: atom_id res chain seq x y z
N MET A 1 -21.49 15.12 9.03
CA MET A 1 -20.18 14.61 9.44
C MET A 1 -19.04 15.50 8.96
N LYS A 2 -17.89 15.49 9.62
CA LYS A 2 -16.67 16.09 9.09
C LYS A 2 -15.98 15.14 8.10
N ALA A 3 -15.46 15.71 7.01
CA ALA A 3 -14.75 14.95 5.97
C ALA A 3 -13.68 15.79 5.28
N ILE A 4 -12.71 15.13 4.68
CA ILE A 4 -11.76 15.72 3.73
C ILE A 4 -12.32 15.55 2.33
N ARG A 5 -12.63 16.66 1.66
CA ARG A 5 -13.20 16.65 0.30
C ARG A 5 -12.32 17.42 -0.66
N ILE A 6 -12.35 16.98 -1.93
CA ILE A 6 -11.81 17.72 -3.06
C ILE A 6 -12.97 18.11 -3.98
N HIS A 7 -12.96 19.36 -4.45
CA HIS A 7 -13.95 19.91 -5.39
C HIS A 7 -13.36 20.09 -6.80
N GLU A 8 -12.05 19.97 -6.90
CA GLU A 8 -11.26 20.07 -8.14
C GLU A 8 -10.00 19.21 -8.02
N ASP A 9 -9.36 18.91 -9.14
CA ASP A 9 -8.07 18.23 -9.15
C ASP A 9 -6.95 19.24 -8.87
N GLY A 10 -5.90 18.83 -8.12
CA GLY A 10 -4.80 19.76 -7.82
C GLY A 10 -3.78 19.24 -6.82
N GLY A 11 -3.00 20.17 -6.28
CA GLY A 11 -2.04 19.94 -5.21
C GLY A 11 -2.72 19.81 -3.83
N PRO A 12 -1.94 19.75 -2.74
CA PRO A 12 -2.49 19.61 -1.38
C PRO A 12 -3.46 20.73 -0.97
N GLU A 13 -3.42 21.89 -1.63
CA GLU A 13 -4.27 23.05 -1.39
C GLU A 13 -5.76 22.82 -1.70
N VAL A 14 -6.09 21.83 -2.54
CA VAL A 14 -7.50 21.51 -2.87
C VAL A 14 -8.20 20.68 -1.80
N LEU A 15 -7.46 20.15 -0.83
CA LEU A 15 -8.02 19.40 0.29
C LEU A 15 -8.76 20.33 1.27
N ARG A 16 -10.05 20.06 1.49
CA ARG A 16 -10.92 20.84 2.38
C ARG A 16 -11.45 19.96 3.51
N TYR A 17 -11.14 20.35 4.74
CA TYR A 17 -11.80 19.81 5.94
C TYR A 17 -13.09 20.57 6.15
N GLU A 18 -14.22 19.95 5.88
CA GLU A 18 -15.52 20.63 5.85
C GLU A 18 -16.66 19.72 6.34
N ASP A 19 -17.85 20.29 6.50
CA ASP A 19 -19.06 19.53 6.74
C ASP A 19 -19.53 18.89 5.43
N ALA A 20 -19.80 17.59 5.49
CA ALA A 20 -20.37 16.81 4.42
C ALA A 20 -21.68 16.15 4.89
N PRO A 21 -22.65 15.85 3.99
CA PRO A 21 -23.78 15.02 4.35
C PRO A 21 -23.33 13.69 4.93
N ASP A 22 -24.07 13.18 5.92
CA ASP A 22 -23.84 11.83 6.40
C ASP A 22 -24.19 10.84 5.30
N PRO A 23 -23.38 9.78 5.09
CA PRO A 23 -23.66 8.76 4.10
C PRO A 23 -24.90 7.95 4.53
N VAL A 24 -25.67 7.51 3.54
CA VAL A 24 -26.83 6.62 3.74
C VAL A 24 -26.46 5.26 3.17
N ALA A 25 -26.42 4.23 4.02
CA ALA A 25 -26.17 2.86 3.60
C ALA A 25 -27.30 2.36 2.68
N LYS A 26 -26.92 1.83 1.52
CA LYS A 26 -27.84 1.15 0.60
C LYS A 26 -28.06 -0.30 1.03
N PRO A 27 -29.04 -1.03 0.46
CA PRO A 27 -29.17 -2.46 0.71
C PRO A 27 -27.88 -3.21 0.43
N GLY A 28 -27.39 -3.97 1.41
CA GLY A 28 -26.10 -4.68 1.37
C GLY A 28 -24.88 -3.84 1.80
N GLU A 29 -25.08 -2.58 2.19
CA GLU A 29 -24.04 -1.74 2.79
C GLU A 29 -24.29 -1.56 4.30
N VAL A 30 -23.21 -1.26 5.02
CA VAL A 30 -23.23 -0.89 6.44
C VAL A 30 -22.53 0.45 6.65
N LEU A 31 -22.90 1.14 7.72
CA LEU A 31 -22.21 2.36 8.16
C LEU A 31 -21.13 2.02 9.17
N VAL A 32 -19.94 2.56 8.95
CA VAL A 32 -18.82 2.48 9.89
C VAL A 32 -18.49 3.88 10.39
N SER A 33 -18.56 4.06 11.71
CA SER A 33 -18.03 5.23 12.40
C SER A 33 -16.53 5.05 12.55
N LEU A 34 -15.77 5.81 11.76
CA LEU A 34 -14.32 5.67 11.67
C LEU A 34 -13.64 6.20 12.94
N ARG A 35 -12.54 5.56 13.32
CA ARG A 35 -11.62 5.96 14.39
C ARG A 35 -10.23 6.27 13.86
N ALA A 36 -9.88 5.62 12.76
CA ALA A 36 -8.64 5.88 12.04
C ALA A 36 -8.82 5.61 10.54
N ALA A 37 -8.07 6.34 9.74
CA ALA A 37 -7.86 6.12 8.32
C ALA A 37 -6.36 6.20 8.03
N SER A 38 -5.92 5.88 6.81
CA SER A 38 -4.52 6.08 6.45
C SER A 38 -4.33 6.52 5.01
N LEU A 39 -3.20 7.16 4.74
CA LEU A 39 -2.85 7.64 3.41
C LEU A 39 -2.21 6.55 2.55
N ASN A 40 -2.52 6.61 1.27
CA ASN A 40 -1.88 5.86 0.20
C ASN A 40 -1.45 6.79 -0.93
N HIS A 41 -0.49 6.37 -1.76
CA HIS A 41 -0.15 7.12 -2.98
C HIS A 41 -1.36 7.25 -3.92
N LEU A 42 -2.32 6.34 -3.83
CA LEU A 42 -3.60 6.41 -4.55
C LEU A 42 -4.32 7.73 -4.25
N ASP A 43 -4.37 8.15 -2.99
CA ASP A 43 -5.04 9.40 -2.58
C ASP A 43 -4.41 10.63 -3.23
N LEU A 44 -3.06 10.63 -3.37
CA LEU A 44 -2.36 11.69 -4.08
C LEU A 44 -2.70 11.71 -5.58
N TRP A 45 -2.85 10.53 -6.18
CA TRP A 45 -3.14 10.38 -7.60
C TRP A 45 -4.58 10.78 -7.91
N VAL A 46 -5.55 10.28 -7.14
CA VAL A 46 -6.97 10.66 -7.27
C VAL A 46 -7.15 12.17 -7.06
N ARG A 47 -6.47 12.74 -6.06
CA ARG A 47 -6.47 14.19 -5.83
C ARG A 47 -5.94 14.96 -7.05
N LYS A 48 -4.92 14.43 -7.75
CA LYS A 48 -4.32 15.03 -8.96
C LYS A 48 -5.10 14.72 -10.24
N GLY A 49 -6.21 13.99 -10.16
CA GLY A 49 -7.03 13.60 -11.32
C GLY A 49 -6.46 12.43 -12.13
N LEU A 50 -5.72 11.52 -11.48
CA LEU A 50 -5.04 10.37 -12.11
C LEU A 50 -5.42 9.04 -11.40
N PRO A 51 -6.58 8.43 -11.68
CA PRO A 51 -7.65 8.90 -12.59
C PRO A 51 -8.49 10.04 -12.00
N SER A 52 -9.13 10.81 -12.87
CA SER A 52 -10.12 11.80 -12.43
C SER A 52 -11.36 11.09 -11.91
N ALA A 53 -11.82 11.50 -10.72
CA ALA A 53 -13.03 11.02 -10.07
C ALA A 53 -14.14 12.09 -10.11
N PRO A 54 -15.44 11.72 -10.07
CA PRO A 54 -16.52 12.69 -9.88
C PRO A 54 -16.29 13.55 -8.63
N LYS A 55 -16.62 14.83 -8.72
CA LYS A 55 -16.45 15.81 -7.63
C LYS A 55 -17.83 16.27 -7.11
N PRO A 56 -17.99 16.62 -5.83
CA PRO A 56 -16.97 16.50 -4.79
C PRO A 56 -16.66 15.05 -4.43
N ARG A 57 -15.41 14.74 -4.02
CA ARG A 57 -14.97 13.40 -3.65
C ARG A 57 -14.34 13.40 -2.25
N ILE A 58 -14.72 12.44 -1.42
CA ILE A 58 -14.01 12.10 -0.19
C ILE A 58 -12.95 11.06 -0.53
N LEU A 59 -11.68 11.35 -0.18
CA LEU A 59 -10.55 10.46 -0.41
C LEU A 59 -10.44 9.39 0.67
N GLY A 60 -9.44 8.52 0.53
CA GLY A 60 -9.08 7.51 1.53
C GLY A 60 -9.63 6.12 1.21
N ALA A 61 -8.74 5.15 1.14
CA ALA A 61 -9.09 3.75 0.92
C ALA A 61 -9.19 2.98 2.24
N ASP A 62 -8.21 3.16 3.11
CA ASP A 62 -8.05 2.41 4.36
C ASP A 62 -8.81 3.03 5.52
N GLY A 63 -9.51 2.22 6.28
CA GLY A 63 -10.22 2.68 7.48
C GLY A 63 -10.48 1.57 8.49
N ALA A 64 -10.55 1.96 9.76
CA ALA A 64 -10.97 1.11 10.87
C ALA A 64 -11.84 1.92 11.83
N GLY A 65 -12.81 1.27 12.44
CA GLY A 65 -13.76 1.95 13.31
C GLY A 65 -14.77 1.00 13.93
N VAL A 66 -16.00 1.49 14.10
CA VAL A 66 -17.09 0.77 14.77
C VAL A 66 -18.30 0.76 13.86
N ARG A 67 -18.88 -0.41 13.62
CA ARG A 67 -20.18 -0.52 12.94
C ARG A 67 -21.25 0.22 13.73
N VAL A 68 -22.02 1.04 13.04
CA VAL A 68 -23.04 1.89 13.70
C VAL A 68 -24.21 1.06 14.23
N ASP A 69 -24.56 -0.01 13.52
CA ASP A 69 -25.71 -0.86 13.84
C ASP A 69 -25.43 -1.86 14.97
N THR A 70 -24.22 -2.42 15.05
CA THR A 70 -23.87 -3.49 16.00
C THR A 70 -22.94 -3.04 17.13
N GLY A 71 -22.22 -1.94 16.95
CA GLY A 71 -21.15 -1.52 17.87
C GLY A 71 -19.87 -2.33 17.76
N GLU A 72 -19.75 -3.22 16.77
CA GLU A 72 -18.59 -4.09 16.57
C GLU A 72 -17.39 -3.29 16.05
N ARG A 73 -16.21 -3.60 16.58
CA ARG A 73 -14.93 -3.06 16.07
C ARG A 73 -14.58 -3.73 14.75
N VAL A 74 -14.27 -2.93 13.74
CA VAL A 74 -14.07 -3.43 12.39
C VAL A 74 -12.90 -2.76 11.66
N VAL A 75 -12.37 -3.49 10.67
CA VAL A 75 -11.46 -2.99 9.64
C VAL A 75 -12.11 -3.17 8.27
N ILE A 76 -11.84 -2.23 7.36
CA ILE A 76 -12.42 -2.21 6.03
C ILE A 76 -11.40 -2.76 5.02
N ASN A 77 -11.82 -3.75 4.22
CA ASN A 77 -11.12 -4.12 2.99
C ASN A 77 -11.45 -3.09 1.91
N PRO A 78 -10.47 -2.32 1.39
CA PRO A 78 -10.74 -1.28 0.40
C PRO A 78 -11.01 -1.79 -1.00
N GLY A 79 -10.72 -3.06 -1.32
CA GLY A 79 -10.92 -3.68 -2.62
C GLY A 79 -12.37 -4.15 -2.83
N LEU A 80 -13.04 -3.59 -3.84
CA LEU A 80 -14.40 -3.98 -4.24
C LEU A 80 -14.30 -4.86 -5.48
N GLU A 81 -14.60 -6.15 -5.35
CA GLU A 81 -14.43 -7.13 -6.42
C GLU A 81 -15.64 -7.16 -7.39
N HIS A 82 -15.35 -7.05 -8.68
CA HIS A 82 -16.33 -7.16 -9.78
C HIS A 82 -15.80 -8.17 -10.82
N GLY A 83 -15.76 -9.43 -10.45
CA GLY A 83 -15.14 -10.48 -11.27
C GLY A 83 -13.63 -10.28 -11.38
N ALA A 84 -13.12 -10.02 -12.58
CA ALA A 84 -11.69 -9.79 -12.81
C ALA A 84 -11.23 -8.35 -12.49
N VAL A 85 -12.16 -7.44 -12.28
CA VAL A 85 -11.89 -6.03 -12.01
C VAL A 85 -12.04 -5.76 -10.52
N ILE A 86 -11.09 -5.05 -9.94
CA ILE A 86 -11.16 -4.59 -8.56
C ILE A 86 -11.21 -3.06 -8.58
N THR A 87 -12.28 -2.49 -8.04
CA THR A 87 -12.39 -1.05 -7.79
C THR A 87 -12.00 -0.75 -6.35
N VAL A 88 -11.72 0.51 -6.02
CA VAL A 88 -11.15 0.88 -4.72
C VAL A 88 -11.98 1.97 -4.07
N ILE A 89 -12.26 1.82 -2.78
CA ILE A 89 -12.87 2.85 -1.95
C ILE A 89 -11.98 4.10 -1.95
N GLY A 90 -12.58 5.28 -2.04
CA GLY A 90 -11.87 6.56 -2.14
C GLY A 90 -11.48 6.97 -3.57
N GLU A 91 -11.35 5.99 -4.48
CA GLU A 91 -11.13 6.23 -5.91
C GLU A 91 -12.45 6.19 -6.68
N HIS A 92 -13.18 5.08 -6.56
CA HIS A 92 -14.43 4.83 -7.31
C HIS A 92 -15.67 5.22 -6.53
N THR A 93 -15.60 5.23 -5.21
CA THR A 93 -16.65 5.67 -4.28
C THR A 93 -16.10 6.74 -3.34
N ASP A 94 -16.95 7.36 -2.50
CA ASP A 94 -16.47 8.16 -1.37
C ASP A 94 -15.70 7.27 -0.39
N GLY A 95 -14.66 7.84 0.19
CA GLY A 95 -13.64 7.13 0.96
C GLY A 95 -13.70 7.36 2.47
N THR A 96 -12.63 6.97 3.11
CA THR A 96 -12.49 6.87 4.58
C THR A 96 -11.92 8.12 5.26
N HIS A 97 -11.55 9.16 4.51
CA HIS A 97 -11.09 10.41 5.14
C HIS A 97 -12.30 11.23 5.64
N ALA A 98 -13.11 10.64 6.51
CA ALA A 98 -14.35 11.18 7.07
C ALA A 98 -14.68 10.53 8.41
N GLU A 99 -15.64 11.06 9.15
CA GLU A 99 -16.13 10.47 10.40
C GLU A 99 -16.99 9.22 10.17
N LEU A 100 -17.69 9.15 9.03
CA LEU A 100 -18.57 8.03 8.66
C LEU A 100 -18.30 7.62 7.21
N VAL A 101 -18.43 6.33 6.94
CA VAL A 101 -18.41 5.78 5.58
C VAL A 101 -19.48 4.68 5.42
N ALA A 102 -20.13 4.64 4.26
CA ALA A 102 -21.00 3.52 3.86
C ALA A 102 -20.20 2.60 2.93
N VAL A 103 -20.11 1.32 3.27
CA VAL A 103 -19.34 0.32 2.50
C VAL A 103 -20.12 -0.99 2.42
N PRO A 104 -19.88 -1.83 1.38
CA PRO A 104 -20.50 -3.15 1.31
C PRO A 104 -20.18 -3.96 2.57
N GLU A 105 -21.19 -4.64 3.13
CA GLU A 105 -21.03 -5.44 4.36
C GLU A 105 -19.95 -6.51 4.21
N GLU A 106 -19.82 -7.09 3.03
CA GLU A 106 -18.82 -8.12 2.72
C GLU A 106 -17.36 -7.60 2.78
N ASN A 107 -17.17 -6.28 2.74
CA ASN A 107 -15.86 -5.63 2.86
C ASN A 107 -15.51 -5.22 4.30
N VAL A 108 -16.39 -5.51 5.27
CA VAL A 108 -16.20 -5.17 6.68
C VAL A 108 -15.87 -6.42 7.47
N PHE A 109 -14.74 -6.41 8.17
CA PHE A 109 -14.22 -7.55 8.91
C PHE A 109 -14.08 -7.22 10.40
N PRO A 110 -14.46 -8.15 11.30
CA PRO A 110 -14.21 -8.00 12.72
C PRO A 110 -12.74 -7.70 13.01
N LEU A 111 -12.48 -6.68 13.81
CA LEU A 111 -11.13 -6.31 14.23
C LEU A 111 -10.73 -7.06 15.48
N ASP A 112 -9.61 -7.79 15.42
CA ASP A 112 -9.00 -8.47 16.56
C ASP A 112 -8.71 -7.48 17.70
N ASP A 113 -9.02 -7.85 18.93
CA ASP A 113 -8.86 -6.98 20.11
C ASP A 113 -7.40 -6.61 20.39
N ALA A 114 -6.45 -7.41 19.92
CA ALA A 114 -5.01 -7.12 20.02
C ALA A 114 -4.56 -5.97 19.12
N LEU A 115 -5.37 -5.55 18.14
CA LEU A 115 -5.05 -4.46 17.22
C LEU A 115 -5.80 -3.18 17.61
N ASP A 116 -5.09 -2.07 17.69
CA ASP A 116 -5.70 -0.75 17.77
C ASP A 116 -6.23 -0.29 16.39
N PHE A 117 -7.10 0.73 16.37
CA PHE A 117 -7.69 1.22 15.13
C PHE A 117 -6.66 1.84 14.17
N GLU A 118 -5.59 2.44 14.70
CA GLU A 118 -4.55 3.09 13.90
C GLU A 118 -3.72 2.03 13.14
N THR A 119 -3.30 0.97 13.83
CA THR A 119 -2.64 -0.18 13.23
C THR A 119 -3.56 -0.86 12.22
N ALA A 120 -4.85 -1.02 12.58
CA ALA A 120 -5.84 -1.64 11.70
C ALA A 120 -6.11 -0.82 10.44
N ALA A 121 -6.16 0.51 10.53
CA ALA A 121 -6.31 1.38 9.36
C ALA A 121 -5.03 1.48 8.52
N ALA A 122 -3.88 1.10 9.04
CA ALA A 122 -2.60 1.26 8.36
C ALA A 122 -2.20 0.09 7.46
N PHE A 123 -2.88 -1.07 7.53
CA PHE A 123 -2.44 -2.24 6.76
C PHE A 123 -3.25 -2.53 5.49
N PRO A 124 -4.57 -2.30 5.35
CA PRO A 124 -5.41 -2.98 4.36
C PRO A 124 -4.85 -2.91 2.94
N LEU A 125 -4.85 -1.75 2.30
CA LEU A 125 -4.44 -1.60 0.90
C LEU A 125 -3.03 -2.11 0.63
N VAL A 126 -2.08 -1.72 1.47
CA VAL A 126 -0.65 -1.98 1.19
C VAL A 126 -0.27 -3.43 1.46
N PHE A 127 -0.84 -4.05 2.51
CA PHE A 127 -0.56 -5.46 2.82
C PHE A 127 -1.31 -6.41 1.87
N GLU A 128 -2.55 -6.12 1.54
CA GLU A 128 -3.32 -6.86 0.54
C GLU A 128 -2.61 -6.84 -0.82
N THR A 129 -2.18 -5.65 -1.28
CA THR A 129 -1.41 -5.50 -2.53
C THR A 129 -0.10 -6.30 -2.48
N ALA A 130 0.67 -6.17 -1.40
CA ALA A 130 1.94 -6.87 -1.24
C ALA A 130 1.75 -8.39 -1.14
N TYR A 131 0.72 -8.86 -0.42
CA TYR A 131 0.37 -10.28 -0.33
C TYR A 131 0.04 -10.86 -1.70
N ARG A 132 -0.83 -10.19 -2.47
CA ARG A 132 -1.14 -10.59 -3.83
C ARG A 132 0.10 -10.66 -4.70
N MET A 133 0.97 -9.67 -4.64
CA MET A 133 2.20 -9.63 -5.43
C MET A 133 3.14 -10.80 -5.10
N LEU A 134 3.34 -11.09 -3.83
CA LEU A 134 4.28 -12.10 -3.36
C LEU A 134 3.69 -13.52 -3.39
N VAL A 135 2.49 -13.71 -2.85
CA VAL A 135 1.89 -15.03 -2.66
C VAL A 135 1.13 -15.47 -3.91
N THR A 136 0.14 -14.70 -4.32
CA THR A 136 -0.77 -15.10 -5.42
C THR A 136 -0.09 -15.03 -6.78
N LYS A 137 0.67 -13.96 -7.06
CA LYS A 137 1.32 -13.76 -8.36
C LYS A 137 2.69 -14.39 -8.44
N ALA A 138 3.62 -13.98 -7.59
CA ALA A 138 5.00 -14.47 -7.64
C ALA A 138 5.16 -15.88 -7.04
N ARG A 139 4.25 -16.35 -6.20
CA ARG A 139 4.37 -17.64 -5.49
C ARG A 139 5.71 -17.78 -4.77
N LEU A 140 6.03 -16.74 -4.00
CA LEU A 140 7.28 -16.63 -3.26
C LEU A 140 7.52 -17.86 -2.38
N GLN A 141 8.74 -18.38 -2.39
CA GLN A 141 9.15 -19.52 -1.58
C GLN A 141 10.14 -19.09 -0.47
N ALA A 142 10.17 -19.83 0.62
CA ALA A 142 11.16 -19.63 1.66
C ALA A 142 12.58 -19.76 1.10
N GLY A 143 13.48 -18.87 1.54
CA GLY A 143 14.88 -18.80 1.09
C GLY A 143 15.10 -18.04 -0.22
N GLU A 144 14.05 -17.70 -0.99
CA GLU A 144 14.17 -16.86 -2.18
C GLU A 144 14.51 -15.40 -1.82
N TRP A 145 15.20 -14.71 -2.74
CA TRP A 145 15.54 -13.30 -2.61
C TRP A 145 14.47 -12.39 -3.22
N VAL A 146 14.02 -11.41 -2.45
CA VAL A 146 13.10 -10.35 -2.89
C VAL A 146 13.83 -9.01 -2.94
N LEU A 147 13.84 -8.35 -4.11
CA LEU A 147 14.29 -6.96 -4.24
C LEU A 147 13.10 -6.01 -4.04
N ILE A 148 13.26 -5.08 -3.12
CA ILE A 148 12.24 -4.10 -2.72
C ILE A 148 12.80 -2.69 -2.93
N TRP A 149 12.24 -1.96 -3.89
CA TRP A 149 12.61 -0.58 -4.13
C TRP A 149 11.91 0.38 -3.17
N GLY A 150 12.68 1.32 -2.61
CA GLY A 150 12.12 2.44 -1.84
C GLY A 150 11.43 2.03 -0.54
N ILE A 151 12.19 1.42 0.41
CA ILE A 151 11.65 0.87 1.67
C ILE A 151 10.81 1.86 2.51
N GLY A 152 10.82 3.16 2.19
CA GLY A 152 9.98 4.15 2.87
C GLY A 152 8.49 4.08 2.55
N GLY A 153 8.10 3.49 1.42
CA GLY A 153 6.71 3.40 0.99
C GLY A 153 5.90 2.30 1.69
N GLY A 154 4.58 2.48 1.79
CA GLY A 154 3.71 1.52 2.47
C GLY A 154 3.73 0.12 1.84
N VAL A 155 3.63 0.00 0.50
CA VAL A 155 3.73 -1.30 -0.19
C VAL A 155 5.12 -1.91 0.02
N ALA A 156 6.18 -1.11 0.04
CA ALA A 156 7.54 -1.60 0.24
C ALA A 156 7.74 -2.16 1.65
N THR A 157 7.25 -1.48 2.70
CA THR A 157 7.30 -1.98 4.08
C THR A 157 6.43 -3.22 4.27
N ALA A 158 5.23 -3.26 3.68
CA ALA A 158 4.36 -4.44 3.71
C ALA A 158 5.01 -5.63 3.00
N THR A 159 5.60 -5.41 1.81
CA THR A 159 6.36 -6.43 1.08
C THR A 159 7.50 -6.99 1.91
N PHE A 160 8.25 -6.11 2.58
CA PHE A 160 9.35 -6.50 3.46
C PHE A 160 8.88 -7.41 4.59
N GLU A 161 7.82 -7.02 5.30
CA GLU A 161 7.29 -7.79 6.43
C GLU A 161 6.70 -9.13 5.98
N ILE A 162 5.94 -9.16 4.89
CA ILE A 162 5.36 -10.39 4.35
C ILE A 162 6.45 -11.33 3.85
N ALA A 163 7.45 -10.83 3.12
CA ALA A 163 8.57 -11.65 2.62
C ALA A 163 9.30 -12.34 3.80
N ARG A 164 9.58 -11.60 4.88
CA ARG A 164 10.19 -12.15 6.08
C ARG A 164 9.30 -13.17 6.78
N ALA A 165 8.00 -12.89 6.91
CA ALA A 165 7.05 -13.82 7.49
C ALA A 165 6.96 -15.16 6.73
N LEU A 166 7.23 -15.13 5.42
CA LEU A 166 7.29 -16.30 4.54
C LEU A 166 8.67 -16.98 4.50
N GLY A 167 9.66 -16.46 5.25
CA GLY A 167 11.01 -17.02 5.29
C GLY A 167 11.86 -16.68 4.07
N ALA A 168 11.50 -15.68 3.30
CA ALA A 168 12.29 -15.18 2.18
C ALA A 168 13.39 -14.21 2.66
N ARG A 169 14.40 -14.02 1.85
CA ARG A 169 15.48 -13.06 2.07
C ARG A 169 15.18 -11.73 1.37
N THR A 170 15.63 -10.63 1.93
CA THR A 170 15.27 -9.29 1.45
C THR A 170 16.47 -8.45 1.10
N LEU A 171 16.46 -7.86 -0.10
CA LEU A 171 17.31 -6.74 -0.48
C LEU A 171 16.44 -5.50 -0.59
N VAL A 172 16.59 -4.58 0.34
CA VAL A 172 15.83 -3.32 0.37
C VAL A 172 16.66 -2.14 -0.10
N THR A 173 16.03 -1.14 -0.68
CA THR A 173 16.72 0.05 -1.14
C THR A 173 16.10 1.33 -0.61
N SER A 174 16.91 2.38 -0.49
CA SER A 174 16.46 3.76 -0.21
C SER A 174 17.51 4.74 -0.71
N GLY A 175 17.14 6.00 -0.93
CA GLY A 175 18.09 7.11 -1.06
C GLY A 175 18.52 7.70 0.29
N SER A 176 17.93 7.23 1.41
CA SER A 176 18.21 7.70 2.77
C SER A 176 18.90 6.61 3.60
N ASP A 177 20.10 6.89 4.08
CA ASP A 177 20.83 5.96 4.94
C ASP A 177 20.13 5.72 6.28
N ALA A 178 19.45 6.74 6.83
CA ALA A 178 18.65 6.59 8.04
C ALA A 178 17.50 5.57 7.87
N LYS A 179 16.82 5.57 6.72
CA LYS A 179 15.79 4.56 6.42
C LYS A 179 16.39 3.17 6.24
N LEU A 180 17.56 3.06 5.66
CA LEU A 180 18.27 1.78 5.50
C LEU A 180 18.73 1.22 6.84
N GLU A 181 19.20 2.07 7.76
CA GLU A 181 19.55 1.64 9.12
C GLU A 181 18.33 1.08 9.85
N ARG A 182 17.20 1.77 9.79
CA ARG A 182 15.94 1.25 10.35
C ARG A 182 15.53 -0.08 9.71
N ALA A 183 15.71 -0.23 8.40
CA ALA A 183 15.42 -1.49 7.72
C ALA A 183 16.34 -2.64 8.20
N ARG A 184 17.61 -2.36 8.48
CA ARG A 184 18.55 -3.34 9.09
C ARG A 184 18.11 -3.72 10.50
N GLU A 185 17.73 -2.75 11.33
CA GLU A 185 17.16 -3.01 12.67
C GLU A 185 15.90 -3.87 12.61
N TRP A 186 15.09 -3.71 11.55
CA TRP A 186 13.92 -4.56 11.30
C TRP A 186 14.29 -5.96 10.79
N GLY A 187 15.55 -6.17 10.40
CA GLY A 187 16.11 -7.45 9.97
C GLY A 187 16.17 -7.64 8.46
N ALA A 188 16.38 -6.57 7.68
CA ALA A 188 16.68 -6.69 6.25
C ALA A 188 18.04 -7.39 6.07
N ASP A 189 18.11 -8.40 5.19
CA ASP A 189 19.34 -9.15 4.93
C ASP A 189 20.38 -8.29 4.22
N LEU A 190 19.93 -7.49 3.24
CA LEU A 190 20.74 -6.48 2.54
C LEU A 190 20.00 -5.16 2.43
N ALA A 191 20.69 -4.06 2.64
CA ALA A 191 20.16 -2.70 2.54
C ALA A 191 21.14 -1.81 1.77
N VAL A 192 20.71 -1.34 0.59
CA VAL A 192 21.58 -0.62 -0.36
C VAL A 192 21.04 0.78 -0.63
N ASN A 193 21.88 1.79 -0.50
CA ASN A 193 21.54 3.15 -0.91
C ASN A 193 21.60 3.23 -2.44
N HIS A 194 20.43 3.32 -3.08
CA HIS A 194 20.32 3.31 -4.54
C HIS A 194 20.79 4.60 -5.23
N ALA A 195 21.09 5.65 -4.45
CA ALA A 195 21.66 6.89 -4.96
C ALA A 195 23.20 6.85 -5.05
N THR A 196 23.84 6.08 -4.16
CA THR A 196 25.30 6.04 -4.02
C THR A 196 25.91 4.65 -4.24
N GLY A 197 25.11 3.58 -4.15
CA GLY A 197 25.53 2.19 -4.27
C GLY A 197 25.00 1.50 -5.52
N ASP A 198 25.61 0.38 -5.87
CA ASP A 198 25.20 -0.47 -7.00
C ASP A 198 24.28 -1.63 -6.53
N VAL A 199 22.97 -1.43 -6.67
CA VAL A 199 21.95 -2.43 -6.33
C VAL A 199 22.10 -3.70 -7.15
N VAL A 200 22.53 -3.59 -8.43
CA VAL A 200 22.68 -4.74 -9.32
C VAL A 200 23.90 -5.57 -8.94
N ALA A 201 24.99 -4.94 -8.53
CA ALA A 201 26.16 -5.65 -8.00
C ALA A 201 25.81 -6.41 -6.72
N ALA A 202 25.15 -5.74 -5.74
CA ALA A 202 24.72 -6.38 -4.49
C ALA A 202 23.76 -7.56 -4.75
N ALA A 203 22.82 -7.43 -5.71
CA ALA A 203 21.95 -8.51 -6.11
C ALA A 203 22.73 -9.70 -6.69
N LYS A 204 23.75 -9.47 -7.50
CA LYS A 204 24.60 -10.53 -8.07
C LYS A 204 25.43 -11.23 -7.00
N GLU A 205 26.01 -10.49 -6.05
CA GLU A 205 26.76 -11.05 -4.91
C GLU A 205 25.87 -11.94 -4.03
N ALA A 206 24.57 -11.62 -3.93
CA ALA A 206 23.58 -12.45 -3.25
C ALA A 206 23.17 -13.71 -4.04
N GLY A 207 23.69 -13.92 -5.25
CA GLY A 207 23.35 -15.04 -6.14
C GLY A 207 22.20 -14.74 -7.10
N GLY A 208 21.76 -13.48 -7.19
CA GLY A 208 20.64 -13.01 -8.02
C GLY A 208 19.32 -12.96 -7.26
N ILE A 209 18.41 -12.16 -7.77
CA ILE A 209 17.09 -11.93 -7.20
C ILE A 209 16.06 -12.87 -7.83
N ASP A 210 15.27 -13.54 -6.98
CA ASP A 210 14.15 -14.39 -7.41
C ASP A 210 12.92 -13.62 -7.82
N VAL A 211 12.55 -12.63 -6.96
CA VAL A 211 11.36 -11.81 -7.13
C VAL A 211 11.72 -10.34 -6.99
N VAL A 212 11.34 -9.53 -7.96
CA VAL A 212 11.38 -8.07 -7.86
C VAL A 212 9.98 -7.55 -7.63
N VAL A 213 9.80 -6.74 -6.59
CA VAL A 213 8.57 -5.95 -6.36
C VAL A 213 8.80 -4.55 -6.90
N GLU A 214 8.12 -4.23 -7.99
CA GLU A 214 8.28 -3.00 -8.76
C GLU A 214 7.08 -2.07 -8.55
N THR A 215 7.33 -0.94 -7.92
CA THR A 215 6.34 0.11 -7.63
C THR A 215 6.77 1.47 -8.16
N VAL A 216 8.00 1.56 -8.67
CA VAL A 216 8.67 2.82 -9.03
C VAL A 216 8.59 3.10 -10.53
N GLY A 217 8.85 2.10 -11.38
CA GLY A 217 8.71 2.23 -12.83
C GLY A 217 9.99 2.72 -13.52
N GLU A 218 9.93 3.81 -14.29
CA GLU A 218 11.01 4.23 -15.21
C GLU A 218 12.38 4.29 -14.55
N ALA A 219 12.49 4.84 -13.36
CA ALA A 219 13.77 5.03 -12.67
C ALA A 219 14.44 3.73 -12.21
N THR A 220 13.69 2.64 -12.04
CA THR A 220 14.19 1.37 -11.47
C THR A 220 14.12 0.19 -12.42
N TRP A 221 13.23 0.22 -13.41
CA TRP A 221 12.92 -0.90 -14.30
C TRP A 221 14.14 -1.58 -14.91
N ALA A 222 15.06 -0.82 -15.51
CA ALA A 222 16.26 -1.37 -16.13
C ALA A 222 17.16 -2.12 -15.14
N ARG A 223 17.25 -1.60 -13.89
CA ARG A 223 18.00 -2.22 -12.79
C ARG A 223 17.28 -3.45 -12.25
N SER A 224 15.95 -3.41 -12.16
CA SER A 224 15.11 -4.55 -11.80
C SER A 224 15.35 -5.74 -12.76
N LEU A 225 15.29 -5.51 -14.07
CA LEU A 225 15.57 -6.53 -15.08
C LEU A 225 17.04 -6.99 -15.09
N ALA A 226 17.97 -6.15 -14.63
CA ALA A 226 19.38 -6.54 -14.49
C ALA A 226 19.62 -7.41 -13.27
N ALA A 227 18.98 -7.09 -12.13
CA ALA A 227 19.14 -7.77 -10.84
C ALA A 227 18.47 -9.14 -10.78
N VAL A 228 17.30 -9.29 -11.43
CA VAL A 228 16.55 -10.55 -11.44
C VAL A 228 17.36 -11.65 -12.15
N LYS A 229 17.41 -12.85 -11.56
CA LYS A 229 18.10 -14.02 -12.11
C LYS A 229 17.31 -14.68 -13.27
N PRO A 230 17.93 -15.58 -14.07
CA PRO A 230 17.17 -16.38 -15.02
C PRO A 230 16.05 -17.18 -14.35
N GLY A 231 14.86 -17.22 -14.98
CA GLY A 231 13.66 -17.83 -14.43
C GLY A 231 12.98 -17.00 -13.34
N GLY A 232 13.51 -15.82 -13.00
CA GLY A 232 12.95 -14.96 -11.96
C GLY A 232 11.66 -14.24 -12.38
N ARG A 233 11.05 -13.56 -11.42
CA ARG A 233 9.72 -12.94 -11.54
C ARG A 233 9.79 -11.47 -11.17
N VAL A 234 9.01 -10.65 -11.89
CA VAL A 234 8.82 -9.23 -11.57
C VAL A 234 7.34 -9.00 -11.37
N THR A 235 6.94 -8.48 -10.23
CA THR A 235 5.55 -8.07 -9.96
C THR A 235 5.45 -6.56 -9.94
N VAL A 236 4.48 -6.01 -10.67
CA VAL A 236 4.32 -4.55 -10.88
C VAL A 236 2.95 -4.12 -10.40
N CYS A 237 2.87 -3.18 -9.46
CA CYS A 237 1.60 -2.59 -9.01
C CYS A 237 1.58 -1.05 -9.07
N GLY A 238 2.64 -0.43 -9.51
CA GLY A 238 2.73 1.03 -9.58
C GLY A 238 3.89 1.52 -10.42
N ALA A 239 3.91 2.83 -10.69
CA ALA A 239 4.91 3.48 -11.52
C ALA A 239 5.13 4.94 -11.08
N THR A 240 5.55 5.12 -9.82
CA THR A 240 5.66 6.45 -9.19
C THR A 240 6.65 7.40 -9.87
N SER A 241 7.61 6.87 -10.63
CA SER A 241 8.58 7.67 -11.41
C SER A 241 8.26 7.76 -12.90
N GLY A 242 7.19 7.13 -13.35
CA GLY A 242 6.74 7.12 -14.74
C GLY A 242 6.36 5.72 -15.23
N PRO A 243 5.28 5.61 -16.07
CA PRO A 243 4.70 4.32 -16.45
C PRO A 243 5.28 3.73 -17.74
N ASN A 244 6.19 4.40 -18.44
CA ASN A 244 6.64 4.01 -19.79
C ASN A 244 8.14 3.65 -19.87
N PRO A 245 8.67 2.73 -19.03
CA PRO A 245 10.07 2.33 -19.15
C PRO A 245 10.30 1.52 -20.44
N PRO A 246 11.49 1.59 -21.05
CA PRO A 246 11.84 0.72 -22.18
C PRO A 246 11.72 -0.75 -21.78
N ALA A 247 10.98 -1.54 -22.55
CA ALA A 247 10.69 -2.94 -22.20
C ALA A 247 11.93 -3.83 -22.13
N GLN A 248 13.01 -3.54 -22.92
CA GLN A 248 14.25 -4.33 -23.00
C GLN A 248 13.94 -5.82 -23.26
N LEU A 249 13.15 -6.10 -24.29
CA LEU A 249 12.59 -7.44 -24.58
C LEU A 249 13.64 -8.56 -24.60
N HIS A 250 14.88 -8.28 -25.04
CA HIS A 250 15.97 -9.26 -25.03
C HIS A 250 16.23 -9.88 -23.65
N ARG A 251 16.00 -9.13 -22.55
CA ARG A 251 16.15 -9.64 -21.19
C ARG A 251 15.07 -10.65 -20.82
N PHE A 252 13.86 -10.50 -21.37
CA PHE A 252 12.75 -11.40 -21.07
C PHE A 252 13.02 -12.81 -21.61
N TRP A 253 13.33 -12.92 -22.92
CA TRP A 253 13.57 -14.27 -23.48
C TRP A 253 14.91 -14.85 -23.04
N TRP A 254 15.96 -14.02 -22.92
CA TRP A 254 17.29 -14.53 -22.54
C TRP A 254 17.30 -15.04 -21.10
N LYS A 255 16.64 -14.34 -20.19
CA LYS A 255 16.52 -14.73 -18.79
C LYS A 255 15.26 -15.56 -18.49
N GLN A 256 14.37 -15.78 -19.46
CA GLN A 256 13.09 -16.50 -19.28
C GLN A 256 12.26 -15.89 -18.12
N LEU A 257 12.11 -14.55 -18.11
CA LEU A 257 11.44 -13.83 -17.05
C LEU A 257 9.92 -13.93 -17.15
N THR A 258 9.26 -13.96 -16.00
CA THR A 258 7.82 -13.73 -15.89
C THR A 258 7.55 -12.35 -15.29
N VAL A 259 6.68 -11.57 -15.92
CA VAL A 259 6.24 -10.28 -15.40
C VAL A 259 4.74 -10.34 -15.14
N TYR A 260 4.37 -10.02 -13.90
CA TYR A 260 2.98 -10.00 -13.45
C TYR A 260 2.53 -8.57 -13.19
N GLY A 261 1.43 -8.15 -13.81
CA GLY A 261 0.66 -7.00 -13.37
C GLY A 261 -0.17 -7.37 -12.13
N SER A 262 -0.26 -6.48 -11.16
CA SER A 262 -1.04 -6.65 -9.95
C SER A 262 -1.75 -5.35 -9.59
N THR A 263 -3.05 -5.43 -9.35
CA THR A 263 -3.88 -4.32 -8.84
C THR A 263 -4.56 -4.80 -7.59
N MET A 264 -4.33 -4.08 -6.47
CA MET A 264 -4.94 -4.44 -5.18
C MET A 264 -4.77 -5.93 -4.82
N GLY A 265 -5.75 -6.51 -4.13
CA GLY A 265 -5.87 -7.93 -3.84
C GLY A 265 -7.33 -8.39 -3.94
N THR A 266 -7.54 -9.70 -3.87
CA THR A 266 -8.86 -10.28 -3.68
C THR A 266 -9.17 -10.36 -2.18
N ARG A 267 -10.42 -10.70 -1.84
CA ARG A 267 -10.80 -10.98 -0.44
C ARG A 267 -9.88 -12.01 0.22
N GLU A 268 -9.47 -13.05 -0.52
CA GLU A 268 -8.54 -14.06 -0.03
C GLU A 268 -7.15 -13.48 0.23
N ASP A 269 -6.67 -12.58 -0.64
CA ASP A 269 -5.39 -11.88 -0.44
C ASP A 269 -5.46 -10.98 0.81
N PHE A 270 -6.58 -10.27 1.02
CA PHE A 270 -6.82 -9.47 2.23
C PHE A 270 -6.83 -10.35 3.49
N LEU A 271 -7.57 -11.45 3.49
CA LEU A 271 -7.66 -12.36 4.65
C LEU A 271 -6.29 -12.97 4.97
N GLY A 272 -5.52 -13.35 3.95
CA GLY A 272 -4.16 -13.85 4.13
C GLY A 272 -3.21 -12.81 4.73
N ALA A 273 -3.30 -11.57 4.26
CA ALA A 273 -2.54 -10.45 4.81
C ALA A 273 -2.97 -10.13 6.25
N TYR A 274 -4.28 -10.07 6.51
CA TYR A 274 -4.82 -9.82 7.85
C TYR A 274 -4.37 -10.89 8.86
N GLU A 275 -4.36 -12.17 8.45
CA GLU A 275 -3.87 -13.25 9.33
C GLU A 275 -2.40 -13.06 9.73
N LEU A 276 -1.54 -12.63 8.81
CA LEU A 276 -0.14 -12.33 9.12
C LEU A 276 0.00 -11.16 10.09
N VAL A 277 -0.84 -10.13 9.95
CA VAL A 277 -0.84 -8.96 10.85
C VAL A 277 -1.37 -9.33 12.23
N ARG A 278 -2.57 -9.93 12.33
CA ARG A 278 -3.19 -10.26 13.63
C ARG A 278 -2.41 -11.29 14.42
N SER A 279 -1.71 -12.22 13.75
CA SER A 279 -0.83 -13.20 14.41
C SER A 279 0.53 -12.62 14.81
N GLY A 280 0.81 -11.36 14.50
CA GLY A 280 2.09 -10.69 14.78
C GLY A 280 3.26 -11.20 13.93
N LYS A 281 3.02 -11.99 12.89
CA LYS A 281 4.05 -12.48 11.96
C LYS A 281 4.54 -11.38 11.02
N ALA A 282 3.68 -10.42 10.67
CA ALA A 282 4.03 -9.25 9.91
C ALA A 282 3.62 -7.98 10.68
N ARG A 283 4.54 -7.02 10.81
CA ARG A 283 4.31 -5.78 11.56
C ARG A 283 3.83 -4.67 10.65
N VAL A 284 2.93 -3.85 11.16
CA VAL A 284 2.49 -2.62 10.51
C VAL A 284 3.34 -1.48 11.03
N HIS A 285 4.10 -0.82 10.15
CA HIS A 285 4.95 0.31 10.50
C HIS A 285 4.19 1.61 10.30
N VAL A 286 3.77 2.23 11.40
CA VAL A 286 3.16 3.57 11.41
C VAL A 286 4.27 4.60 11.61
N ASP A 287 4.48 5.45 10.60
CA ASP A 287 5.49 6.52 10.61
C ASP A 287 5.04 7.73 11.42
N SER A 288 3.83 8.21 11.13
CA SER A 288 3.30 9.43 11.72
C SER A 288 1.79 9.41 11.81
N ARG A 289 1.27 10.27 12.70
CA ARG A 289 -0.15 10.43 12.98
C ARG A 289 -0.52 11.90 12.81
N PHE A 290 -1.63 12.15 12.15
CA PHE A 290 -2.21 13.47 11.98
C PHE A 290 -3.69 13.43 12.32
N PRO A 291 -4.26 14.44 12.96
CA PRO A 291 -5.70 14.55 13.05
C PRO A 291 -6.29 14.69 11.62
N LEU A 292 -7.53 14.22 11.41
CA LEU A 292 -8.20 14.31 10.12
C LEU A 292 -8.17 15.73 9.53
N SER A 293 -8.29 16.76 10.38
CA SER A 293 -8.23 18.17 9.98
C SER A 293 -6.88 18.59 9.37
N GLU A 294 -5.80 17.84 9.64
CA GLU A 294 -4.44 18.12 9.15
C GLU A 294 -4.03 17.24 7.96
N THR A 295 -4.99 16.64 7.26
CA THR A 295 -4.73 15.76 6.12
C THR A 295 -3.86 16.43 5.04
N ARG A 296 -3.96 17.77 4.87
CA ARG A 296 -3.07 18.50 3.95
C ARG A 296 -1.59 18.29 4.31
N ALA A 297 -1.22 18.49 5.57
CA ALA A 297 0.17 18.29 6.03
C ALA A 297 0.63 16.83 5.88
N ALA A 298 -0.28 15.88 6.09
CA ALA A 298 -0.02 14.46 5.86
C ALA A 298 0.28 14.15 4.37
N HIS A 299 -0.49 14.71 3.43
CA HIS A 299 -0.24 14.62 1.99
C HIS A 299 1.10 15.25 1.59
N GLU A 300 1.40 16.45 2.09
CA GLU A 300 2.68 17.13 1.84
C GLU A 300 3.87 16.30 2.33
N ARG A 301 3.78 15.68 3.52
CA ARG A 301 4.81 14.77 4.03
C ARG A 301 5.03 13.58 3.09
N MET A 302 3.95 12.98 2.58
CA MET A 302 4.04 11.86 1.64
C MET A 302 4.65 12.28 0.30
N GLU A 303 4.30 13.45 -0.22
CA GLU A 303 4.87 14.00 -1.47
C GLU A 303 6.38 14.28 -1.36
N ARG A 304 6.86 14.67 -0.18
CA ARG A 304 8.29 14.83 0.09
C ARG A 304 9.01 13.51 0.35
N ALA A 305 8.28 12.37 0.29
CA ALA A 305 8.81 11.02 0.56
C ALA A 305 9.56 10.91 1.91
N GLU A 306 9.11 11.63 2.93
CA GLU A 306 9.73 11.68 4.26
C GLU A 306 9.40 10.46 5.12
N GLN A 307 8.23 9.83 4.89
CA GLN A 307 7.74 8.73 5.69
C GLN A 307 8.58 7.45 5.58
N LEU A 308 8.54 6.63 6.63
CA LEU A 308 9.01 5.26 6.65
C LEU A 308 7.88 4.35 7.17
N GLY A 309 7.05 3.88 6.25
CA GLY A 309 5.81 3.17 6.55
C GLY A 309 4.56 3.98 6.24
N LYS A 310 3.51 3.83 7.07
CA LYS A 310 2.19 4.42 6.85
C LYS A 310 1.99 5.71 7.63
N ILE A 311 1.30 6.65 7.01
CA ILE A 311 0.79 7.87 7.65
C ILE A 311 -0.67 7.63 8.01
N VAL A 312 -1.01 7.78 9.27
CA VAL A 312 -2.35 7.54 9.81
C VAL A 312 -3.05 8.87 10.08
N LEU A 313 -4.35 8.90 9.79
CA LEU A 313 -5.26 9.97 10.17
C LEU A 313 -6.09 9.51 11.37
N THR A 314 -6.01 10.25 12.49
CA THR A 314 -6.83 9.98 13.67
C THR A 314 -8.17 10.70 13.54
N ILE A 315 -9.26 10.00 13.86
CA ILE A 315 -10.61 10.50 13.72
C ILE A 315 -11.25 10.46 15.11
N PRO A 316 -11.68 11.62 15.67
CA PRO A 316 -12.36 11.65 16.96
C PRO A 316 -13.63 10.78 16.92
N GLY A 317 -13.86 10.02 17.99
CA GLY A 317 -15.02 9.14 18.13
C GLY A 317 -16.22 9.84 18.74
#